data_35fd74d680a2a872261f87f1e3a73205
#
_entry.id   35fd74d680a2a872261f87f1e3a73205
#
_cell.length_a   1.000
_cell.length_b   1.000
_cell.length_c   1.000
_cell.angle_alpha   90.00
_cell.angle_beta   90.00
_cell.angle_gamma   90.00
#
_symmetry.space_group_name_H-M   'P 1'
#
loop_
_entity.id
_entity.type
_entity.pdbx_description
1 polymer ?
#
loop_
_entity_poly.entity_id
_entity_poly.type
_entity_poly.pdbx_seq_one_letter_code
_entity_poly.pdbx_strand_id
1 'polypeptide(L)'
;MRDFIGEYPPDFQISAKCCDYCKKQVAHQVQKDYDMIITGERRDEGGMRSVPRKDCSTMCFTETSSGQYRLRPLYYVSDKDKAWYKEEYGIKYSDAYEVYGLTRTGCCGCPISYKAVDDLELIRPYEPTLVKAAWNVFGKSYLYRQQYNDYKRNRLQTEKFTLRSEC
;
A
#
# COMPACT_ATOMS: atom_id res chain seq x y z
N MET A 1 -3.46 15.60 11.02
CA MET A 1 -2.03 15.54 10.65
C MET A 1 -1.33 16.90 10.65
N ARG A 2 -1.92 17.98 10.09
CA ARG A 2 -1.30 19.32 10.14
C ARG A 2 -1.00 19.79 11.57
N ASP A 3 -1.98 19.67 12.45
CA ASP A 3 -1.84 20.09 13.86
C ASP A 3 -0.72 19.31 14.56
N PHE A 4 -0.68 17.98 14.37
CA PHE A 4 0.37 17.13 14.92
C PHE A 4 1.76 17.49 14.42
N ILE A 5 1.93 17.74 13.11
CA ILE A 5 3.23 18.13 12.54
C ILE A 5 3.65 19.52 13.05
N GLY A 6 2.70 20.42 13.28
CA GLY A 6 2.98 21.73 13.87
C GLY A 6 3.47 21.64 15.33
N GLU A 7 2.90 20.73 16.10
CA GLU A 7 3.24 20.50 17.52
C GLU A 7 4.51 19.64 17.66
N TYR A 8 4.68 18.64 16.80
CA TYR A 8 5.79 17.68 16.80
C TYR A 8 6.45 17.62 15.41
N PRO A 9 7.27 18.60 15.02
CA PRO A 9 7.94 18.58 13.72
C PRO A 9 8.95 17.43 13.64
N PRO A 10 8.96 16.65 12.53
CA PRO A 10 9.93 15.55 12.39
C PRO A 10 11.34 16.09 12.15
N ASP A 11 12.33 15.43 12.75
CA ASP A 11 13.77 15.70 12.53
C ASP A 11 14.37 14.94 11.35
N PHE A 12 13.53 14.35 10.51
CA PHE A 12 13.93 13.53 9.36
C PHE A 12 13.01 13.82 8.16
N GLN A 13 13.47 13.43 6.98
CA GLN A 13 12.70 13.57 5.75
C GLN A 13 12.31 12.20 5.20
N ILE A 14 11.04 12.05 4.82
CA ILE A 14 10.54 10.91 4.05
C ILE A 14 10.02 11.45 2.73
N SER A 15 10.40 10.79 1.64
CA SER A 15 9.96 11.16 0.30
C SER A 15 9.38 9.95 -0.44
N ALA A 16 8.30 10.17 -1.17
CA ALA A 16 7.75 9.20 -2.11
C ALA A 16 8.67 8.97 -3.34
N LYS A 17 9.74 9.75 -3.49
CA LYS A 17 10.71 9.60 -4.59
C LYS A 17 11.33 8.21 -4.67
N CYS A 18 11.42 7.47 -3.56
CA CYS A 18 11.83 6.06 -3.57
C CYS A 18 10.93 5.22 -4.51
N CYS A 19 9.60 5.39 -4.42
CA CYS A 19 8.67 4.72 -5.34
C CYS A 19 8.85 5.17 -6.79
N ASP A 20 9.14 6.45 -7.00
CA ASP A 20 9.35 6.99 -8.34
C ASP A 20 10.62 6.39 -8.97
N TYR A 21 11.74 6.38 -8.25
CA TYR A 21 13.01 5.86 -8.77
C TYR A 21 13.03 4.32 -8.89
N CYS A 22 12.61 3.60 -7.85
CA CYS A 22 12.76 2.15 -7.82
C CYS A 22 11.67 1.39 -8.56
N LYS A 23 10.50 2.00 -8.80
CA LYS A 23 9.36 1.32 -9.44
C LYS A 23 8.88 2.03 -10.69
N LYS A 24 8.48 3.32 -10.57
CA LYS A 24 7.81 4.01 -11.67
C LYS A 24 8.75 4.31 -12.83
N GLN A 25 9.95 4.83 -12.56
CA GLN A 25 10.92 5.13 -13.62
C GLN A 25 11.35 3.87 -14.37
N VAL A 26 11.65 2.78 -13.65
CA VAL A 26 12.01 1.51 -14.28
C VAL A 26 10.87 0.98 -15.15
N ALA A 27 9.63 1.00 -14.62
CA ALA A 27 8.47 0.60 -15.40
C ALA A 27 8.28 1.49 -16.63
N HIS A 28 8.38 2.81 -16.50
CA HIS A 28 8.26 3.74 -17.62
C HIS A 28 9.34 3.55 -18.69
N GLN A 29 10.58 3.26 -18.27
CA GLN A 29 11.67 3.00 -19.23
C GLN A 29 11.37 1.79 -20.12
N VAL A 30 10.83 0.72 -19.53
CA VAL A 30 10.45 -0.48 -20.29
C VAL A 30 9.17 -0.25 -21.09
N GLN A 31 8.17 0.40 -20.49
CA GLN A 31 6.84 0.56 -21.08
C GLN A 31 6.81 1.48 -22.30
N LYS A 32 7.71 2.47 -22.37
CA LYS A 32 7.73 3.45 -23.49
C LYS A 32 7.93 2.83 -24.87
N ASP A 33 8.52 1.64 -24.93
CA ASP A 33 8.83 0.93 -26.17
C ASP A 33 7.67 0.05 -26.66
N TYR A 34 6.51 0.08 -25.96
CA TYR A 34 5.33 -0.73 -26.28
C TYR A 34 4.08 0.13 -26.48
N ASP A 35 3.26 -0.22 -27.45
CA ASP A 35 1.98 0.45 -27.72
C ASP A 35 0.91 0.06 -26.68
N MET A 36 1.03 -1.13 -26.09
CA MET A 36 0.09 -1.65 -25.12
C MET A 36 0.77 -2.22 -23.87
N ILE A 37 0.23 -1.89 -22.71
CA ILE A 37 0.65 -2.44 -21.42
C ILE A 37 -0.48 -3.30 -20.85
N ILE A 38 -0.17 -4.55 -20.52
CA ILE A 38 -1.11 -5.46 -19.86
C ILE A 38 -0.75 -5.54 -18.38
N THR A 39 -1.71 -5.32 -17.49
CA THR A 39 -1.50 -5.37 -16.03
C THR A 39 -2.53 -6.26 -15.34
N GLY A 40 -2.09 -6.95 -14.26
CA GLY A 40 -2.97 -7.76 -13.39
C GLY A 40 -3.73 -6.96 -12.34
N GLU A 41 -3.95 -5.66 -12.55
CA GLU A 41 -4.67 -4.81 -11.60
C GLU A 41 -6.13 -5.24 -11.47
N ARG A 42 -6.62 -5.33 -10.21
CA ARG A 42 -8.03 -5.63 -9.89
C ARG A 42 -8.65 -4.47 -9.12
N ARG A 43 -9.94 -4.22 -9.34
CA ARG A 43 -10.70 -3.20 -8.61
C ARG A 43 -10.73 -3.49 -7.10
N ASP A 44 -10.90 -4.75 -6.72
CA ASP A 44 -11.01 -5.21 -5.32
C ASP A 44 -9.71 -5.02 -4.51
N GLU A 45 -8.58 -4.73 -5.16
CA GLU A 45 -7.35 -4.32 -4.45
C GLU A 45 -7.48 -2.94 -3.77
N GLY A 46 -8.54 -2.20 -4.05
CA GLY A 46 -8.85 -0.93 -3.41
C GLY A 46 -7.95 0.26 -3.79
N GLY A 47 -8.08 1.35 -3.06
CA GLY A 47 -7.35 2.59 -3.29
C GLY A 47 -7.69 3.23 -4.63
N MET A 48 -6.70 3.76 -5.34
CA MET A 48 -6.90 4.40 -6.65
C MET A 48 -7.43 3.44 -7.73
N ARG A 49 -7.32 2.13 -7.54
CA ARG A 49 -7.82 1.12 -8.49
C ARG A 49 -9.33 0.95 -8.43
N SER A 50 -9.94 1.19 -7.25
CA SER A 50 -11.38 1.10 -7.05
C SER A 50 -12.15 2.34 -7.51
N VAL A 51 -11.45 3.45 -7.77
CA VAL A 51 -12.09 4.71 -8.17
C VAL A 51 -12.39 4.68 -9.68
N PRO A 52 -13.66 4.80 -10.10
CA PRO A 52 -14.00 4.94 -11.51
C PRO A 52 -13.37 6.20 -12.09
N ARG A 53 -12.75 6.07 -13.26
CA ARG A 53 -12.28 7.24 -14.02
C ARG A 53 -13.45 7.76 -14.86
N LYS A 54 -13.68 9.07 -14.84
CA LYS A 54 -14.82 9.72 -15.51
C LYS A 54 -14.87 9.47 -17.02
N ASP A 55 -13.73 9.17 -17.64
CA ASP A 55 -13.57 9.16 -19.10
C ASP A 55 -13.53 7.76 -19.73
N CYS A 56 -13.83 6.69 -18.98
CA CYS A 56 -13.71 5.34 -19.49
C CYS A 56 -15.04 4.59 -19.43
N SER A 57 -15.56 4.25 -20.58
CA SER A 57 -16.70 3.35 -20.73
C SER A 57 -16.39 1.92 -20.27
N THR A 58 -15.11 1.51 -20.33
CA THR A 58 -14.62 0.22 -19.84
C THR A 58 -13.30 0.41 -19.06
N MET A 59 -13.31 0.08 -17.77
CA MET A 59 -12.11 0.17 -16.94
C MET A 59 -11.06 -0.89 -17.28
N CYS A 60 -11.45 -1.93 -18.02
CA CYS A 60 -10.53 -2.99 -18.49
C CYS A 60 -9.57 -2.49 -19.57
N PHE A 61 -9.99 -1.56 -20.40
CA PHE A 61 -9.20 -1.02 -21.50
C PHE A 61 -9.23 0.51 -21.46
N THR A 62 -8.08 1.13 -21.43
CA THR A 62 -7.97 2.59 -21.37
C THR A 62 -6.82 3.06 -22.26
N GLU A 63 -7.02 4.22 -22.88
CA GLU A 63 -5.94 4.95 -23.54
C GLU A 63 -5.36 5.99 -22.59
N THR A 64 -4.04 6.11 -22.57
CA THR A 64 -3.34 7.14 -21.81
C THR A 64 -3.25 8.43 -22.62
N SER A 65 -2.98 9.55 -21.95
CA SER A 65 -2.77 10.84 -22.63
C SER A 65 -1.60 10.85 -23.63
N SER A 66 -0.73 9.86 -23.56
CA SER A 66 0.38 9.66 -24.51
C SER A 66 0.04 8.75 -25.68
N GLY A 67 -1.23 8.33 -25.84
CA GLY A 67 -1.66 7.43 -26.92
C GLY A 67 -1.34 5.95 -26.67
N GLN A 68 -0.78 5.60 -25.51
CA GLN A 68 -0.48 4.22 -25.16
C GLN A 68 -1.73 3.52 -24.57
N TYR A 69 -1.97 2.29 -24.93
CA TYR A 69 -3.08 1.50 -24.41
C TYR A 69 -2.72 0.77 -23.12
N ARG A 70 -3.68 0.63 -22.23
CA ARG A 70 -3.58 -0.18 -21.01
C ARG A 70 -4.74 -1.15 -20.92
N LEU A 71 -4.43 -2.44 -20.90
CA LEU A 71 -5.38 -3.54 -20.74
C LEU A 71 -5.27 -4.13 -19.33
N ARG A 72 -6.41 -4.30 -18.65
CA ARG A 72 -6.54 -4.90 -17.33
C ARG A 72 -7.53 -6.06 -17.37
N PRO A 73 -7.12 -7.23 -17.86
CA PRO A 73 -8.04 -8.37 -18.06
C PRO A 73 -8.68 -8.85 -16.75
N LEU A 74 -8.00 -8.66 -15.62
CA LEU A 74 -8.48 -9.08 -14.30
C LEU A 74 -9.24 -8.00 -13.52
N TYR A 75 -9.55 -6.86 -14.14
CA TYR A 75 -10.08 -5.68 -13.42
C TYR A 75 -11.34 -5.99 -12.61
N TYR A 76 -12.25 -6.80 -13.13
CA TYR A 76 -13.51 -7.17 -12.49
C TYR A 76 -13.46 -8.48 -11.69
N VAL A 77 -12.32 -9.16 -11.66
CA VAL A 77 -12.14 -10.38 -10.85
C VAL A 77 -12.19 -10.00 -9.38
N SER A 78 -13.19 -10.54 -8.66
CA SER A 78 -13.38 -10.27 -7.25
C SER A 78 -12.44 -11.10 -6.37
N ASP A 79 -12.36 -10.76 -5.07
CA ASP A 79 -11.64 -11.58 -4.11
C ASP A 79 -12.27 -12.97 -3.94
N LYS A 80 -13.59 -13.12 -4.16
CA LYS A 80 -14.28 -14.42 -4.16
C LYS A 80 -13.85 -15.27 -5.37
N ASP A 81 -13.79 -14.68 -6.56
CA ASP A 81 -13.34 -15.39 -7.77
C ASP A 81 -11.89 -15.85 -7.62
N LYS A 82 -11.03 -15.00 -7.03
CA LYS A 82 -9.65 -15.33 -6.74
C LYS A 82 -9.54 -16.49 -5.74
N ALA A 83 -10.36 -16.50 -4.69
CA ALA A 83 -10.37 -17.57 -3.70
C ALA A 83 -10.85 -18.89 -4.31
N TRP A 84 -11.95 -18.84 -5.07
CA TRP A 84 -12.46 -19.99 -5.82
C TRP A 84 -11.40 -20.55 -6.78
N TYR A 85 -10.75 -19.70 -7.57
CA TYR A 85 -9.72 -20.12 -8.53
C TYR A 85 -8.52 -20.78 -7.82
N LYS A 86 -8.12 -20.24 -6.66
CA LYS A 86 -7.05 -20.83 -5.85
C LYS A 86 -7.40 -22.26 -5.41
N GLU A 87 -8.62 -22.46 -4.93
CA GLU A 87 -9.10 -23.75 -4.43
C GLU A 87 -9.25 -24.77 -5.56
N GLU A 88 -9.93 -24.39 -6.64
CA GLU A 88 -10.22 -25.25 -7.78
C GLU A 88 -8.96 -25.79 -8.47
N TYR A 89 -7.95 -24.92 -8.63
CA TYR A 89 -6.71 -25.28 -9.32
C TYR A 89 -5.54 -25.59 -8.40
N GLY A 90 -5.74 -25.64 -7.09
CA GLY A 90 -4.70 -25.95 -6.11
C GLY A 90 -3.52 -24.97 -6.12
N ILE A 91 -3.77 -23.68 -6.41
CA ILE A 91 -2.72 -22.67 -6.56
C ILE A 91 -2.09 -22.37 -5.21
N LYS A 92 -0.78 -22.52 -5.11
CA LYS A 92 0.00 -22.08 -3.96
C LYS A 92 0.50 -20.65 -4.18
N TYR A 93 0.26 -19.80 -3.20
CA TYR A 93 0.84 -18.46 -3.20
C TYR A 93 2.29 -18.50 -2.70
N SER A 94 2.99 -17.38 -2.80
CA SER A 94 4.33 -17.25 -2.23
C SER A 94 4.30 -17.35 -0.69
N ASP A 95 5.44 -17.69 -0.11
CA ASP A 95 5.62 -17.80 1.35
C ASP A 95 5.23 -16.52 2.09
N ALA A 96 5.34 -15.38 1.43
CA ALA A 96 4.88 -14.11 1.97
C ALA A 96 3.40 -14.14 2.43
N TYR A 97 2.55 -14.85 1.71
CA TYR A 97 1.12 -15.02 2.04
C TYR A 97 0.85 -16.28 2.87
N GLU A 98 1.44 -17.41 2.47
CA GLU A 98 1.11 -18.73 3.04
C GLU A 98 1.82 -19.01 4.35
N VAL A 99 3.05 -18.51 4.50
CA VAL A 99 3.92 -18.75 5.66
C VAL A 99 4.02 -17.53 6.55
N TYR A 100 4.30 -16.34 5.98
CA TYR A 100 4.51 -15.13 6.77
C TYR A 100 3.21 -14.44 7.18
N GLY A 101 2.08 -14.80 6.57
CA GLY A 101 0.77 -14.27 6.89
C GLY A 101 0.53 -12.82 6.42
N LEU A 102 1.32 -12.33 5.46
CA LEU A 102 1.11 -11.01 4.90
C LEU A 102 -0.19 -10.98 4.08
N THR A 103 -0.96 -9.93 4.24
CA THR A 103 -2.19 -9.70 3.45
C THR A 103 -1.89 -9.08 2.09
N ARG A 104 -0.72 -8.47 1.94
CA ARG A 104 -0.29 -7.78 0.72
C ARG A 104 1.22 -7.77 0.62
N THR A 105 1.75 -8.11 -0.55
CA THR A 105 3.16 -7.91 -0.84
C THR A 105 3.40 -6.50 -1.37
N GLY A 106 4.37 -5.84 -0.79
CA GLY A 106 4.81 -4.50 -1.18
C GLY A 106 6.30 -4.36 -0.93
N CYS A 107 6.80 -3.13 -0.83
CA CYS A 107 8.13 -2.92 -0.29
C CYS A 107 8.09 -3.22 1.21
N CYS A 108 8.82 -4.24 1.63
CA CYS A 108 8.91 -4.57 3.04
C CYS A 108 9.44 -3.39 3.85
N GLY A 109 8.78 -3.10 4.97
CA GLY A 109 9.14 -1.96 5.82
C GLY A 109 8.99 -0.58 5.18
N CYS A 110 8.18 -0.42 4.13
CA CYS A 110 7.95 0.88 3.51
C CYS A 110 7.41 1.89 4.54
N PRO A 111 8.13 2.99 4.84
CA PRO A 111 7.73 3.95 5.87
C PRO A 111 6.42 4.69 5.56
N ILE A 112 5.97 4.65 4.30
CA ILE A 112 4.70 5.24 3.87
C ILE A 112 3.54 4.29 4.14
N SER A 113 3.79 2.97 4.25
CA SER A 113 2.76 1.99 4.59
C SER A 113 2.26 2.19 6.02
N TYR A 114 0.94 2.20 6.20
CA TYR A 114 0.35 2.30 7.54
C TYR A 114 0.51 1.01 8.37
N LYS A 115 0.79 -0.11 7.72
CA LYS A 115 1.04 -1.43 8.33
C LYS A 115 2.52 -1.79 8.41
N ALA A 116 3.44 -0.85 8.14
CA ALA A 116 4.86 -1.17 8.03
C ALA A 116 5.42 -1.91 9.25
N VAL A 117 5.07 -1.48 10.46
CA VAL A 117 5.55 -2.09 11.71
C VAL A 117 4.91 -3.47 11.91
N ASP A 118 3.59 -3.57 11.72
CA ASP A 118 2.85 -4.83 11.86
C ASP A 118 3.37 -5.89 10.87
N ASP A 119 3.58 -5.51 9.61
CA ASP A 119 4.13 -6.39 8.58
C ASP A 119 5.57 -6.83 8.93
N LEU A 120 6.40 -5.92 9.51
CA LEU A 120 7.76 -6.27 9.97
C LEU A 120 7.74 -7.26 11.14
N GLU A 121 6.78 -7.13 12.07
CA GLU A 121 6.64 -8.09 13.17
C GLU A 121 6.22 -9.48 12.66
N LEU A 122 5.32 -9.55 11.68
CA LEU A 122 4.91 -10.83 11.07
C LEU A 122 6.08 -11.56 10.40
N ILE A 123 6.97 -10.84 9.71
CA ILE A 123 8.10 -11.46 9.01
C ILE A 123 9.34 -11.64 9.87
N ARG A 124 9.40 -11.05 11.06
CA ARG A 124 10.56 -11.12 11.97
C ARG A 124 11.10 -12.53 12.21
N PRO A 125 10.24 -13.56 12.44
CA PRO A 125 10.72 -14.93 12.65
C PRO A 125 11.41 -15.54 11.43
N TYR A 126 11.09 -15.08 10.23
CA TYR A 126 11.55 -15.64 8.96
C TYR A 126 12.69 -14.82 8.34
N GLU A 127 12.62 -13.49 8.46
CA GLU A 127 13.51 -12.53 7.81
C GLU A 127 14.12 -11.52 8.81
N PRO A 128 14.81 -11.97 9.88
CA PRO A 128 15.28 -11.08 10.94
C PRO A 128 16.29 -10.04 10.46
N THR A 129 17.12 -10.39 9.47
CA THR A 129 18.11 -9.47 8.88
C THR A 129 17.44 -8.32 8.13
N LEU A 130 16.39 -8.62 7.39
CA LEU A 130 15.62 -7.63 6.64
C LEU A 130 14.85 -6.69 7.59
N VAL A 131 14.29 -7.23 8.67
CA VAL A 131 13.64 -6.43 9.71
C VAL A 131 14.65 -5.48 10.37
N LYS A 132 15.84 -5.98 10.73
CA LYS A 132 16.92 -5.15 11.30
C LYS A 132 17.34 -4.04 10.33
N ALA A 133 17.51 -4.36 9.06
CA ALA A 133 17.84 -3.36 8.03
C ALA A 133 16.75 -2.29 7.88
N ALA A 134 15.49 -2.68 7.85
CA ALA A 134 14.36 -1.75 7.77
C ALA A 134 14.31 -0.80 8.99
N TRP A 135 14.51 -1.32 10.21
CA TRP A 135 14.58 -0.51 11.42
C TRP A 135 15.78 0.44 11.44
N ASN A 136 16.95 0.00 10.96
CA ASN A 136 18.14 0.86 10.87
C ASN A 136 17.91 2.05 9.92
N VAL A 137 17.21 1.84 8.82
CA VAL A 137 16.98 2.89 7.80
C VAL A 137 15.76 3.76 8.15
N PHE A 138 14.66 3.16 8.60
CA PHE A 138 13.37 3.84 8.74
C PHE A 138 12.85 3.93 10.17
N GLY A 139 13.61 3.52 11.17
CA GLY A 139 13.16 3.43 12.57
C GLY A 139 12.56 4.73 13.09
N LYS A 140 13.17 5.88 12.81
CA LYS A 140 12.62 7.20 13.18
C LYS A 140 11.22 7.43 12.59
N SER A 141 10.99 7.00 11.34
CA SER A 141 9.69 7.12 10.70
C SER A 141 8.63 6.25 11.34
N TYR A 142 9.00 5.03 11.76
CA TYR A 142 8.09 4.11 12.43
C TYR A 142 7.68 4.65 13.80
N LEU A 143 8.64 5.11 14.60
CA LEU A 143 8.38 5.73 15.90
C LEU A 143 7.50 6.98 15.77
N TYR A 144 7.80 7.85 14.81
CA TYR A 144 7.00 9.04 14.55
C TYR A 144 5.57 8.72 14.14
N ARG A 145 5.38 7.65 13.35
CA ARG A 145 4.04 7.15 12.99
C ARG A 145 3.29 6.60 14.20
N GLN A 146 3.97 5.88 15.09
CA GLN A 146 3.36 5.40 16.34
C GLN A 146 2.91 6.58 17.21
N GLN A 147 3.77 7.57 17.39
CA GLN A 147 3.44 8.81 18.13
C GLN A 147 2.22 9.51 17.52
N TYR A 148 2.12 9.62 16.20
CA TYR A 148 0.94 10.18 15.54
C TYR A 148 -0.33 9.35 15.80
N ASN A 149 -0.24 8.03 15.77
CA ASN A 149 -1.38 7.16 16.04
C ASN A 149 -1.86 7.30 17.50
N ASP A 150 -0.95 7.45 18.44
CA ASP A 150 -1.26 7.66 19.86
C ASP A 150 -1.91 9.03 20.07
N TYR A 151 -1.35 10.09 19.49
CA TYR A 151 -1.94 11.42 19.48
C TYR A 151 -3.38 11.42 18.96
N LYS A 152 -3.62 10.74 17.85
CA LYS A 152 -4.95 10.60 17.25
C LYS A 152 -5.92 9.84 18.18
N ARG A 153 -5.47 8.77 18.82
CA ARG A 153 -6.27 8.00 19.78
C ARG A 153 -6.68 8.83 20.98
N ASN A 154 -5.73 9.54 21.57
CA ASN A 154 -5.97 10.39 22.74
C ASN A 154 -6.96 11.51 22.42
N ARG A 155 -6.81 12.18 21.28
CA ARG A 155 -7.74 13.21 20.82
C ARG A 155 -9.17 12.67 20.65
N LEU A 156 -9.35 11.51 20.02
CA LEU A 156 -10.66 10.88 19.85
C LEU A 156 -11.30 10.48 21.19
N GLN A 157 -10.50 10.08 22.18
CA GLN A 157 -11.01 9.79 23.53
C GLN A 157 -11.48 11.06 24.24
N THR A 158 -10.72 12.14 24.14
CA THR A 158 -11.09 13.44 24.72
C THR A 158 -12.38 13.98 24.11
N GLU A 159 -12.50 13.95 22.77
CA GLU A 159 -13.72 14.38 22.07
C GLU A 159 -14.96 13.56 22.49
N LYS A 160 -14.83 12.24 22.64
CA LYS A 160 -15.91 11.37 23.14
C LYS A 160 -16.30 11.66 24.60
N PHE A 161 -15.34 12.01 25.44
CA PHE A 161 -15.60 12.37 26.84
C PHE A 161 -16.34 13.70 26.94
N THR A 162 -15.93 14.69 26.17
CA THR A 162 -16.59 16.02 26.13
C THR A 162 -18.05 15.90 25.65
N LEU A 163 -18.32 15.16 24.59
CA LEU A 163 -19.67 14.92 24.07
C LEU A 163 -20.59 14.18 25.07
N ARG A 164 -20.02 13.36 25.98
CA ARG A 164 -20.80 12.67 27.02
C ARG A 164 -21.07 13.55 28.24
N SER A 165 -20.30 14.58 28.47
CA SER A 165 -20.48 15.52 29.58
C SER A 165 -21.46 16.67 29.26
N GLU A 166 -21.83 16.83 27.99
CA GLU A 166 -22.78 17.83 27.50
C GLU A 166 -24.21 17.27 27.31
N CYS A 167 -24.43 15.99 27.56
CA CYS A 167 -25.73 15.32 27.62
C CYS A 167 -26.12 15.03 29.09
#